data_b1f43bb63421cfdcb360b4a94cd00399
#
_entry.id   b1f43bb63421cfdcb360b4a94cd00399
#
_cell.length_a   1.000
_cell.length_b   1.000
_cell.length_c   1.000
_cell.angle_alpha   90.00
_cell.angle_beta   90.00
_cell.angle_gamma   90.00
#
_symmetry.space_group_name_H-M   'P 1'
#
loop_
_entity.id
_entity.type
_entity.pdbx_description
1 polymer ?
#
loop_
_entity_poly.entity_id
_entity_poly.type
_entity_poly.pdbx_seq_one_letter_code
_entity_poly.pdbx_strand_id
1 'polypeptide(L)'
;SIVRGLQGRKISRFPSFTDEFNENAKVAVDVRVDPNGNVIGANIQPRGTTTANASIKNIALQKAKLLKFSTNTDAADEEVGTVVFVFRVRD
;
A
#
# COMPACT_ATOMS: atom_id res chain seq x y z
N SER A 1 -6.86 -6.07 3.23
CA SER A 1 -6.06 -5.76 4.43
C SER A 1 -4.61 -5.53 4.07
N ILE A 2 -3.85 -5.00 5.01
CA ILE A 2 -2.44 -4.66 4.82
C ILE A 2 -1.63 -5.47 5.81
N VAL A 3 -0.59 -6.18 5.33
CA VAL A 3 0.23 -7.05 6.17
C VAL A 3 1.67 -6.56 6.35
N ARG A 4 2.07 -5.51 5.65
CA ARG A 4 3.42 -4.95 5.75
C ARG A 4 3.38 -3.45 5.47
N GLY A 5 4.26 -2.70 6.09
CA GLY A 5 4.38 -1.26 5.88
C GLY A 5 5.81 -0.79 6.01
N LEU A 6 6.01 0.49 6.18
CA LEU A 6 7.31 1.10 6.41
C LEU A 6 7.84 0.77 7.79
N GLN A 7 9.12 0.39 7.85
CA GLN A 7 9.78 0.17 9.13
C GLN A 7 9.92 1.51 9.87
N GLY A 8 9.60 1.50 11.17
CA GLY A 8 9.71 2.69 12.01
C GLY A 8 8.57 3.69 11.86
N ARG A 9 7.60 3.39 11.00
CA ARG A 9 6.42 4.24 10.81
C ARG A 9 5.14 3.43 10.92
N LYS A 10 4.13 4.01 11.54
CA LYS A 10 2.80 3.42 11.61
C LYS A 10 1.91 4.03 10.54
N ILE A 11 0.94 3.26 10.08
CA ILE A 11 -0.10 3.79 9.21
C ILE A 11 -1.11 4.47 10.13
N SER A 12 -1.28 5.78 9.98
CA SER A 12 -2.18 6.58 10.80
C SER A 12 -3.57 6.73 10.19
N ARG A 13 -3.72 6.49 8.90
CA ARG A 13 -5.01 6.51 8.23
C ARG A 13 -5.05 5.44 7.15
N PHE A 14 -6.07 4.59 7.22
CA PHE A 14 -6.34 3.56 6.22
C PHE A 14 -7.43 4.02 5.27
N PRO A 15 -7.31 3.71 3.97
CA PRO A 15 -8.41 3.95 3.03
C PRO A 15 -9.54 2.94 3.25
N SER A 16 -10.69 3.21 2.63
CA SER A 16 -11.79 2.25 2.60
C SER A 16 -11.40 1.03 1.78
N PHE A 17 -11.86 -0.16 2.20
CA PHE A 17 -11.63 -1.42 1.51
C PHE A 17 -12.94 -2.04 1.02
N THR A 18 -13.81 -1.20 0.45
CA THR A 18 -15.12 -1.62 -0.06
C THR A 18 -15.15 -1.89 -1.55
N ASP A 19 -13.99 -1.89 -2.22
CA ASP A 19 -13.90 -2.16 -3.65
C ASP A 19 -14.29 -3.60 -3.99
N GLU A 20 -14.87 -3.79 -5.16
CA GLU A 20 -15.26 -5.10 -5.63
C GLU A 20 -14.11 -5.80 -6.34
N PHE A 21 -13.91 -7.07 -6.04
CA PHE A 21 -12.93 -7.92 -6.71
C PHE A 21 -13.41 -9.38 -6.61
N ASN A 22 -12.91 -10.22 -7.50
CA ASN A 22 -13.44 -11.58 -7.67
C ASN A 22 -12.39 -12.69 -7.52
N GLU A 23 -11.22 -12.39 -6.99
CA GLU A 23 -10.21 -13.41 -6.73
C GLU A 23 -9.40 -13.08 -5.49
N ASN A 24 -8.87 -14.11 -4.84
CA ASN A 24 -7.93 -13.93 -3.75
C ASN A 24 -6.56 -13.59 -4.34
N ALA A 25 -5.92 -12.58 -3.77
CA ALA A 25 -4.63 -12.12 -4.28
C ALA A 25 -3.86 -11.36 -3.21
N LYS A 26 -2.55 -11.26 -3.43
CA LYS A 26 -1.69 -10.31 -2.71
C LYS A 26 -1.07 -9.39 -3.73
N VAL A 27 -1.05 -8.11 -3.40
CA VAL A 27 -0.40 -7.10 -4.25
C VAL A 27 0.57 -6.30 -3.41
N ALA A 28 1.84 -6.34 -3.78
CA ALA A 28 2.88 -5.55 -3.13
C ALA A 28 3.02 -4.22 -3.87
N VAL A 29 3.03 -3.13 -3.10
CA VAL A 29 3.17 -1.78 -3.64
C VAL A 29 4.35 -1.11 -2.95
N ASP A 30 5.33 -0.70 -3.73
CA ASP A 30 6.40 0.14 -3.22
C ASP A 30 5.88 1.56 -3.09
N VAL A 31 6.06 2.15 -1.91
CA VAL A 31 5.61 3.52 -1.64
C VAL A 31 6.81 4.38 -1.24
N ARG A 32 6.76 5.65 -1.62
CA ARG A 32 7.68 6.66 -1.13
C ARG A 32 6.89 7.61 -0.26
N VAL A 33 7.42 7.89 0.92
CA VAL A 33 6.71 8.63 1.96
C VAL A 33 7.57 9.81 2.42
N ASP A 34 6.98 10.98 2.49
CA ASP A 34 7.66 12.19 2.97
C ASP A 34 7.70 12.25 4.50
N PRO A 35 8.44 13.22 5.10
CA PRO A 35 8.49 13.32 6.57
C PRO A 35 7.13 13.59 7.21
N ASN A 36 6.19 14.15 6.48
CA ASN A 36 4.84 14.43 7.00
C ASN A 36 3.93 13.19 6.96
N GLY A 37 4.42 12.07 6.40
CA GLY A 37 3.66 10.83 6.31
C GLY A 37 2.81 10.70 5.08
N ASN A 38 2.95 11.59 4.11
CA ASN A 38 2.20 11.53 2.85
C ASN A 38 2.89 10.58 1.87
N VAL A 39 2.10 9.79 1.15
CA VAL A 39 2.61 8.96 0.06
C VAL A 39 2.79 9.86 -1.16
N ILE A 40 4.04 10.03 -1.57
CA ILE A 40 4.40 10.90 -2.70
C ILE A 40 4.71 10.12 -3.97
N GLY A 41 4.68 8.79 -3.90
CA GLY A 41 4.83 7.92 -5.06
C GLY A 41 4.47 6.49 -4.69
N ALA A 42 3.97 5.74 -5.67
CA ALA A 42 3.58 4.35 -5.47
C ALA A 42 3.73 3.59 -6.79
N ASN A 43 4.29 2.40 -6.71
CA ASN A 43 4.49 1.50 -7.87
C ASN A 43 4.22 0.07 -7.46
N ILE A 44 3.66 -0.71 -8.37
CA ILE A 44 3.49 -2.14 -8.14
C ILE A 44 4.88 -2.80 -8.04
N GLN A 45 5.08 -3.58 -7.00
CA GLN A 45 6.26 -4.42 -6.85
C GLN A 45 5.92 -5.82 -7.33
N PRO A 46 6.49 -6.27 -8.47
CA PRO A 46 6.16 -7.61 -8.99
C PRO A 46 6.48 -8.73 -8.00
N ARG A 47 7.58 -8.62 -7.26
CA ARG A 47 7.89 -9.59 -6.22
C ARG A 47 6.89 -9.40 -5.07
N GLY A 48 6.19 -10.45 -4.73
CA GLY A 48 5.15 -10.41 -3.69
C GLY A 48 3.76 -10.12 -4.23
N THR A 49 3.62 -9.87 -5.53
CA THR A 49 2.33 -9.72 -6.19
C THR A 49 1.97 -11.05 -6.83
N THR A 50 0.81 -11.61 -6.45
CA THR A 50 0.41 -12.96 -6.85
C THR A 50 -0.57 -12.97 -8.02
N THR A 51 -1.02 -11.83 -8.49
CA THR A 51 -2.03 -11.76 -9.55
C THR A 51 -1.53 -10.96 -10.74
N ALA A 52 -2.02 -11.32 -11.93
CA ALA A 52 -1.86 -10.56 -13.16
C ALA A 52 -3.08 -9.67 -13.44
N ASN A 53 -4.11 -9.72 -12.59
CA ASN A 53 -5.35 -8.97 -12.78
C ASN A 53 -5.10 -7.48 -12.63
N ALA A 54 -5.21 -6.75 -13.74
CA ALA A 54 -4.95 -5.31 -13.76
C ALA A 54 -5.90 -4.53 -12.85
N SER A 55 -7.17 -4.95 -12.75
CA SER A 55 -8.14 -4.28 -11.87
C SER A 55 -7.73 -4.36 -10.41
N ILE A 56 -7.33 -5.53 -9.94
CA ILE A 56 -6.91 -5.73 -8.55
C ILE A 56 -5.63 -4.95 -8.26
N LYS A 57 -4.66 -5.01 -9.18
CA LYS A 57 -3.43 -4.23 -9.03
C LYS A 57 -3.71 -2.73 -8.98
N ASN A 58 -4.65 -2.26 -9.79
CA ASN A 58 -5.04 -0.86 -9.77
C ASN A 58 -5.71 -0.45 -8.47
N ILE A 59 -6.57 -1.30 -7.91
CA ILE A 59 -7.19 -1.05 -6.60
C ILE A 59 -6.09 -0.89 -5.54
N ALA A 60 -5.13 -1.80 -5.49
CA ALA A 60 -4.03 -1.74 -4.54
C ALA A 60 -3.23 -0.46 -4.70
N LEU A 61 -2.92 -0.09 -5.94
CA LEU A 61 -2.16 1.12 -6.23
C LEU A 61 -2.89 2.37 -5.76
N GLN A 62 -4.20 2.47 -6.03
CA GLN A 62 -5.00 3.61 -5.58
C GLN A 62 -5.10 3.66 -4.06
N LYS A 63 -5.28 2.51 -3.39
CA LYS A 63 -5.33 2.47 -1.93
C LYS A 63 -3.99 2.86 -1.32
N ALA A 64 -2.87 2.44 -1.92
CA ALA A 64 -1.54 2.82 -1.44
C ALA A 64 -1.36 4.34 -1.44
N LYS A 65 -1.85 5.01 -2.47
CA LYS A 65 -1.75 6.47 -2.58
C LYS A 65 -2.56 7.20 -1.52
N LEU A 66 -3.57 6.56 -0.95
CA LEU A 66 -4.45 7.15 0.06
C LEU A 66 -3.97 6.88 1.49
N LEU A 67 -2.93 6.07 1.66
CA LEU A 67 -2.38 5.80 3.00
C LEU A 67 -1.78 7.07 3.58
N LYS A 68 -1.89 7.20 4.89
CA LYS A 68 -1.21 8.23 5.66
C LYS A 68 -0.37 7.54 6.73
N PHE A 69 0.90 7.86 6.77
CA PHE A 69 1.82 7.33 7.77
C PHE A 69 2.03 8.34 8.89
N SER A 70 2.58 7.88 10.01
CA SER A 70 2.97 8.78 11.09
C SER A 70 4.07 9.72 10.61
N THR A 71 4.11 10.91 11.18
CA THR A 71 5.15 11.89 10.85
C THR A 71 6.49 11.47 11.45
N ASN A 72 7.56 11.84 10.77
CA ASN A 72 8.92 11.70 11.28
C ASN A 72 9.74 12.87 10.74
N THR A 73 9.85 13.93 11.54
CA THR A 73 10.52 15.15 11.13
C THR A 73 12.03 14.99 10.98
N ASP A 74 12.60 13.92 11.55
CA ASP A 74 14.03 13.61 11.44
C ASP A 74 14.33 12.69 10.26
N ALA A 75 13.30 12.28 9.52
CA ALA A 75 13.48 11.40 8.37
C ALA A 75 14.12 12.13 7.20
N ALA A 76 14.71 11.37 6.28
CA ALA A 76 15.13 11.87 4.98
C ALA A 76 13.90 12.43 4.23
N ASP A 77 14.16 13.22 3.16
CA ASP A 77 13.09 13.83 2.36
C ASP A 77 12.08 12.80 1.87
N GLU A 78 12.51 11.57 1.66
CA GLU A 78 11.59 10.47 1.37
C GLU A 78 12.14 9.16 1.91
N GLU A 79 11.25 8.31 2.34
CA GLU A 79 11.55 6.94 2.74
C GLU A 79 10.79 5.99 1.84
N VAL A 80 11.40 4.85 1.50
CA VAL A 80 10.81 3.84 0.62
C VAL A 80 10.49 2.60 1.44
N GLY A 81 9.31 2.03 1.22
CA GLY A 81 8.92 0.78 1.83
C GLY A 81 7.93 0.04 0.95
N THR A 82 7.62 -1.18 1.33
CA THR A 82 6.67 -2.01 0.60
C THR A 82 5.46 -2.29 1.48
N VAL A 83 4.27 -2.04 0.93
CA VAL A 83 2.99 -2.37 1.58
C VAL A 83 2.38 -3.54 0.81
N VAL A 84 1.95 -4.57 1.53
CA VAL A 84 1.31 -5.73 0.90
C VAL A 84 -0.17 -5.72 1.22
N PHE A 85 -0.98 -5.60 0.17
CA PHE A 85 -2.44 -5.65 0.27
C PHE A 85 -2.91 -7.08 0.05
N VAL A 86 -3.76 -7.57 0.94
CA VAL A 86 -4.33 -8.90 0.86
C VAL A 86 -5.80 -8.78 0.49
N PHE A 87 -6.16 -9.38 -0.64
CA PHE A 87 -7.53 -9.42 -1.15
C PHE A 87 -8.10 -10.81 -0.92
N ARG A 88 -9.22 -10.88 -0.23
CA ARG A 88 -9.91 -12.14 0.02
C ARG A 88 -11.37 -12.01 -0.35
N VAL A 89 -11.81 -12.90 -1.21
CA VAL A 89 -13.21 -12.96 -1.61
C VAL A 89 -14.01 -13.58 -0.45
N ARG A 90 -15.13 -12.98 -0.12
CA ARG A 90 -16.05 -13.56 0.85
C ARG A 90 -17.00 -14.52 0.16
N ASP A 91 -17.24 -15.65 0.81
CA ASP A 91 -18.24 -16.63 0.37
C ASP A 91 -19.65 -16.20 0.80
#